data_dc508a0398c83099ae3b54768112a15e
#
_entry.id   dc508a0398c83099ae3b54768112a15e
#
_cell.length_a   1.000
_cell.length_b   1.000
_cell.length_c   1.000
_cell.angle_alpha   90.00
_cell.angle_beta   90.00
_cell.angle_gamma   90.00
#
_symmetry.space_group_name_H-M   'P 1'
#
loop_
_entity.id
_entity.type
_entity.pdbx_description
1 polymer ?
#
loop_
_entity_poly.entity_id
_entity_poly.type
_entity_poly.pdbx_seq_one_letter_code
_entity_poly.pdbx_strand_id
1 'polypeptide(L)'
;MYRVDASPRRAPRLLALVLAVLALFCGWAAAQAKAANYVSLGDSYAAGPLIPNQLPPFGCLKSDHNYAHLAAPSIGLTLRDPSCSGAETEDMTQTQNVEPGPNPPQFNALDGETKVVSLTVGGNDIGFSEVAESCITLNPFSTPCKDKYNSGGKDQLAERIEATGPLVAAVLQGIHTRAPNARVFVVNYPAIFPETGFGCWPQMPIGFGDVPYLRATEQRLNAMLAAQAGANGATVVDWYKASIGHDACKSQSNRWVEPLIPGELAAPIHPTKAGMQGAATALVAAAK
;
A
#
# COMPACT_ATOMS: atom_id res chain seq x y z
N MET A 1 36.76 68.05 -51.89
CA MET A 1 37.53 67.17 -50.98
C MET A 1 36.92 67.26 -49.59
N TYR A 2 36.04 66.33 -49.23
CA TYR A 2 35.53 66.25 -47.88
C TYR A 2 35.99 64.92 -47.29
N ARG A 3 36.74 64.99 -46.16
CA ARG A 3 37.12 63.80 -45.38
C ARG A 3 36.01 63.53 -44.38
N VAL A 4 35.52 62.32 -44.37
CA VAL A 4 34.60 61.82 -43.39
C VAL A 4 35.40 61.03 -42.33
N ASP A 5 35.48 61.56 -41.12
CA ASP A 5 36.07 60.87 -39.96
C ASP A 5 35.10 59.80 -39.41
N ALA A 6 35.54 58.59 -39.39
CA ALA A 6 34.78 57.46 -38.76
C ALA A 6 35.19 57.29 -37.32
N SER A 7 34.29 57.61 -36.42
CA SER A 7 34.46 57.31 -34.93
C SER A 7 34.22 55.80 -34.64
N PRO A 8 34.98 55.18 -33.74
CA PRO A 8 34.83 53.76 -33.44
C PRO A 8 33.61 53.50 -32.56
N ARG A 9 32.76 52.59 -33.01
CA ARG A 9 31.58 52.09 -32.27
C ARG A 9 32.02 51.33 -31.03
N ARG A 10 31.76 51.89 -29.83
CA ARG A 10 31.89 51.19 -28.55
C ARG A 10 30.61 50.39 -28.27
N ALA A 11 30.59 49.09 -28.66
CA ALA A 11 29.60 48.14 -28.13
C ALA A 11 30.07 46.69 -28.31
N PRO A 12 30.72 46.11 -27.33
CA PRO A 12 30.40 44.74 -26.96
C PRO A 12 30.49 44.41 -25.45
N ARG A 13 30.74 45.42 -24.57
CA ARG A 13 30.93 45.10 -23.15
C ARG A 13 29.63 44.87 -22.34
N LEU A 14 28.52 45.47 -22.76
CA LEU A 14 27.23 45.29 -22.11
C LEU A 14 26.58 43.93 -22.42
N LEU A 15 26.79 43.39 -23.61
CA LEU A 15 26.23 42.07 -24.01
C LEU A 15 26.88 40.91 -23.27
N ALA A 16 28.20 41.02 -23.00
CA ALA A 16 28.92 39.97 -22.23
C ALA A 16 28.52 39.91 -20.75
N LEU A 17 28.16 41.05 -20.13
CA LEU A 17 27.69 41.10 -18.73
C LEU A 17 26.27 40.53 -18.58
N VAL A 18 25.37 40.74 -19.54
CA VAL A 18 24.00 40.20 -19.48
C VAL A 18 24.00 38.69 -19.67
N LEU A 19 24.85 38.14 -20.56
CA LEU A 19 24.99 36.70 -20.75
C LEU A 19 25.63 35.99 -19.52
N ALA A 20 26.57 36.64 -18.84
CA ALA A 20 27.18 36.10 -17.61
C ALA A 20 26.19 36.08 -16.39
N VAL A 21 25.31 37.07 -16.29
CA VAL A 21 24.27 37.12 -15.24
C VAL A 21 23.18 36.09 -15.51
N LEU A 22 22.77 35.88 -16.78
CA LEU A 22 21.81 34.83 -17.15
C LEU A 22 22.34 33.40 -16.89
N ALA A 23 23.65 33.18 -17.09
CA ALA A 23 24.28 31.90 -16.79
C ALA A 23 24.35 31.58 -15.28
N LEU A 24 24.44 32.61 -14.42
CA LEU A 24 24.42 32.45 -12.95
C LEU A 24 23.01 32.13 -12.40
N PHE A 25 21.93 32.54 -13.08
CA PHE A 25 20.56 32.23 -12.67
C PHE A 25 20.05 30.88 -13.20
N CYS A 26 20.61 30.32 -14.27
CA CYS A 26 20.28 28.98 -14.76
C CYS A 26 20.90 27.83 -13.93
N GLY A 27 21.85 28.13 -13.04
CA GLY A 27 22.52 27.10 -12.22
C GLY A 27 21.79 26.71 -10.93
N TRP A 28 20.65 27.32 -10.58
CA TRP A 28 20.01 27.11 -9.26
C TRP A 28 18.67 26.37 -9.30
N ALA A 29 18.31 25.72 -10.36
CA ALA A 29 17.03 25.01 -10.45
C ALA A 29 17.15 23.49 -10.58
N ALA A 30 18.29 22.89 -10.27
CA ALA A 30 18.33 21.46 -9.93
C ALA A 30 18.13 21.33 -8.43
N ALA A 31 16.88 21.52 -7.96
CA ALA A 31 16.50 20.93 -6.70
C ALA A 31 16.75 19.43 -6.85
N GLN A 32 17.85 18.95 -6.28
CA GLN A 32 18.09 17.50 -6.17
C GLN A 32 16.87 16.95 -5.43
N ALA A 33 16.00 16.26 -6.16
CA ALA A 33 14.96 15.45 -5.53
C ALA A 33 15.71 14.54 -4.54
N LYS A 34 15.53 14.80 -3.26
CA LYS A 34 16.18 14.05 -2.18
C LYS A 34 15.86 12.58 -2.45
N ALA A 35 16.88 11.75 -2.64
CA ALA A 35 16.68 10.33 -2.91
C ALA A 35 15.69 9.78 -1.88
N ALA A 36 14.61 9.15 -2.33
CA ALA A 36 13.66 8.54 -1.43
C ALA A 36 14.34 7.32 -0.81
N ASN A 37 14.38 7.28 0.51
CA ASN A 37 15.02 6.20 1.25
C ASN A 37 14.01 5.17 1.78
N TYR A 38 12.71 5.47 1.69
CA TYR A 38 11.62 4.58 2.07
C TYR A 38 10.68 4.37 0.87
N VAL A 39 10.38 3.10 0.54
CA VAL A 39 9.43 2.72 -0.51
C VAL A 39 8.31 1.90 0.12
N SER A 40 7.05 2.29 -0.11
CA SER A 40 5.87 1.53 0.31
C SER A 40 5.24 0.86 -0.89
N LEU A 41 5.31 -0.46 -0.94
CA LEU A 41 4.70 -1.29 -1.98
C LEU A 41 3.41 -1.93 -1.46
N GLY A 42 2.48 -2.19 -2.35
CA GLY A 42 1.34 -3.03 -1.98
C GLY A 42 0.02 -2.62 -2.59
N ASP A 43 -1.01 -3.19 -1.99
CA ASP A 43 -2.40 -3.12 -2.40
C ASP A 43 -3.20 -2.01 -1.68
N SER A 44 -4.52 -2.16 -1.62
CA SER A 44 -5.43 -1.21 -0.98
C SER A 44 -5.19 -1.03 0.53
N TYR A 45 -4.66 -2.05 1.22
CA TYR A 45 -4.33 -1.94 2.64
C TYR A 45 -3.04 -1.13 2.88
N ALA A 46 -2.19 -0.99 1.86
CA ALA A 46 -1.10 -0.01 1.86
C ALA A 46 -1.58 1.36 1.37
N ALA A 47 -2.47 1.40 0.36
CA ALA A 47 -2.89 2.64 -0.29
C ALA A 47 -3.84 3.50 0.55
N GLY A 48 -4.79 2.92 1.31
CA GLY A 48 -5.77 3.65 2.10
C GLY A 48 -6.92 4.24 1.29
N PRO A 49 -7.70 3.38 0.58
CA PRO A 49 -8.73 3.83 -0.33
C PRO A 49 -9.83 4.63 0.36
N LEU A 50 -10.25 5.71 -0.29
CA LEU A 50 -11.28 6.67 0.13
C LEU A 50 -10.97 7.47 1.40
N ILE A 51 -9.84 7.25 2.05
CA ILE A 51 -9.39 8.15 3.13
C ILE A 51 -8.92 9.46 2.49
N PRO A 52 -9.43 10.63 2.87
CA PRO A 52 -8.95 11.91 2.34
C PRO A 52 -7.51 12.22 2.84
N ASN A 53 -6.63 12.87 2.04
CA ASN A 53 -6.82 13.27 0.66
C ASN A 53 -6.25 12.19 -0.27
N GLN A 54 -6.88 12.03 -1.43
CA GLN A 54 -6.41 11.03 -2.40
C GLN A 54 -5.28 11.60 -3.28
N LEU A 55 -4.28 10.77 -3.60
CA LEU A 55 -3.09 11.10 -4.40
C LEU A 55 -3.13 10.42 -5.78
N PRO A 56 -2.52 11.03 -6.81
CA PRO A 56 -2.42 10.39 -8.12
C PRO A 56 -1.46 9.17 -8.12
N PRO A 57 -1.65 8.20 -9.05
CA PRO A 57 -2.78 8.14 -9.98
C PRO A 57 -4.09 7.85 -9.22
N PHE A 58 -5.17 8.61 -9.52
CA PHE A 58 -6.41 8.53 -8.72
C PHE A 58 -7.14 7.19 -8.81
N GLY A 59 -6.90 6.41 -9.86
CA GLY A 59 -7.39 5.04 -9.97
C GLY A 59 -6.82 4.09 -8.90
N CYS A 60 -5.69 4.45 -8.29
CA CYS A 60 -5.12 3.68 -7.17
C CYS A 60 -5.85 3.91 -5.85
N LEU A 61 -6.70 4.93 -5.73
CA LEU A 61 -7.36 5.31 -4.49
C LEU A 61 -6.40 5.42 -3.31
N LYS A 62 -5.25 6.05 -3.53
CA LYS A 62 -4.18 6.17 -2.55
C LYS A 62 -4.31 7.46 -1.74
N SER A 63 -4.21 7.36 -0.42
CA SER A 63 -4.32 8.48 0.51
C SER A 63 -2.96 8.98 1.02
N ASP A 64 -2.83 10.29 1.24
CA ASP A 64 -1.72 10.87 2.00
C ASP A 64 -1.80 10.58 3.53
N HIS A 65 -2.86 9.87 3.95
CA HIS A 65 -3.07 9.41 5.31
C HIS A 65 -2.95 7.87 5.44
N ASN A 66 -2.37 7.20 4.46
CA ASN A 66 -2.04 5.78 4.59
C ASN A 66 -0.87 5.57 5.57
N TYR A 67 -0.65 4.33 5.99
CA TYR A 67 0.34 4.04 7.04
C TYR A 67 1.76 4.48 6.68
N ALA A 68 2.12 4.42 5.40
CA ALA A 68 3.46 4.79 4.95
C ALA A 68 3.72 6.29 5.07
N HIS A 69 2.76 7.12 4.67
CA HIS A 69 2.83 8.57 4.83
C HIS A 69 2.86 8.97 6.31
N LEU A 70 2.12 8.26 7.17
CA LEU A 70 2.12 8.51 8.61
C LEU A 70 3.41 8.05 9.30
N ALA A 71 4.04 6.97 8.82
CA ALA A 71 5.26 6.42 9.41
C ALA A 71 6.53 7.15 8.97
N ALA A 72 6.61 7.62 7.71
CA ALA A 72 7.81 8.19 7.11
C ALA A 72 8.45 9.33 7.93
N PRO A 73 7.70 10.32 8.48
CA PRO A 73 8.28 11.37 9.33
C PRO A 73 8.94 10.82 10.60
N SER A 74 8.34 9.79 11.22
CA SER A 74 8.85 9.17 12.46
C SER A 74 10.06 8.28 12.22
N ILE A 75 10.17 7.69 11.02
CA ILE A 75 11.34 6.92 10.56
C ILE A 75 12.46 7.87 10.13
N GLY A 76 12.14 9.11 9.77
CA GLY A 76 13.10 10.13 9.33
C GLY A 76 13.55 9.94 7.87
N LEU A 77 12.73 9.28 7.04
CA LEU A 77 13.02 8.99 5.63
C LEU A 77 12.03 9.66 4.70
N THR A 78 12.48 9.97 3.48
CA THR A 78 11.63 10.45 2.40
C THR A 78 10.92 9.27 1.75
N LEU A 79 9.59 9.37 1.57
CA LEU A 79 8.75 8.31 1.04
C LEU A 79 8.59 8.39 -0.48
N ARG A 80 8.67 7.23 -1.14
CA ARG A 80 8.06 6.92 -2.44
C ARG A 80 6.96 5.90 -2.21
N ASP A 81 5.76 6.20 -2.68
CA ASP A 81 4.61 5.34 -2.46
C ASP A 81 3.94 4.97 -3.79
N PRO A 82 4.37 3.88 -4.44
CA PRO A 82 3.71 3.32 -5.61
C PRO A 82 2.55 2.37 -5.28
N SER A 83 2.14 2.22 -4.02
CA SER A 83 1.02 1.36 -3.65
C SER A 83 -0.26 1.72 -4.40
N CYS A 84 -1.08 0.73 -4.71
CA CYS A 84 -2.27 0.92 -5.52
C CYS A 84 -3.35 -0.10 -5.16
N SER A 85 -4.57 0.37 -4.96
CA SER A 85 -5.71 -0.50 -4.64
C SER A 85 -5.91 -1.55 -5.74
N GLY A 86 -6.19 -2.79 -5.33
CA GLY A 86 -6.35 -3.91 -6.25
C GLY A 86 -5.04 -4.55 -6.72
N ALA A 87 -3.88 -4.06 -6.30
CA ALA A 87 -2.61 -4.62 -6.73
C ALA A 87 -2.44 -6.09 -6.27
N GLU A 88 -1.95 -6.91 -7.19
CA GLU A 88 -1.53 -8.29 -6.99
C GLU A 88 0.01 -8.37 -7.00
N THR A 89 0.54 -9.56 -6.73
CA THR A 89 2.00 -9.78 -6.77
C THR A 89 2.61 -9.50 -8.14
N GLU A 90 1.87 -9.70 -9.23
CA GLU A 90 2.33 -9.41 -10.59
C GLU A 90 2.54 -7.92 -10.87
N ASP A 91 1.78 -7.03 -10.21
CA ASP A 91 1.87 -5.58 -10.38
C ASP A 91 3.17 -4.99 -9.81
N MET A 92 3.95 -5.79 -9.13
CA MET A 92 5.31 -5.41 -8.77
C MET A 92 6.19 -5.23 -10.01
N THR A 93 5.95 -6.03 -11.08
CA THR A 93 6.74 -6.05 -12.33
C THR A 93 5.94 -5.66 -13.56
N GLN A 94 4.62 -5.65 -13.48
CA GLN A 94 3.70 -5.28 -14.57
C GLN A 94 3.05 -3.92 -14.29
N THR A 95 2.55 -3.29 -15.34
CA THR A 95 1.73 -2.09 -15.21
C THR A 95 0.32 -2.49 -14.80
N GLN A 96 -0.14 -1.97 -13.67
CA GLN A 96 -1.53 -2.15 -13.23
C GLN A 96 -2.44 -1.18 -13.98
N ASN A 97 -3.42 -1.72 -14.70
CA ASN A 97 -4.39 -0.93 -15.45
C ASN A 97 -5.53 -0.47 -14.52
N VAL A 98 -5.44 0.77 -14.05
CA VAL A 98 -6.46 1.43 -13.23
C VAL A 98 -6.95 2.71 -13.91
N GLU A 99 -8.19 3.12 -13.66
CA GLU A 99 -8.78 4.33 -14.22
C GLU A 99 -9.23 5.30 -13.11
N PRO A 100 -8.78 6.57 -13.19
CA PRO A 100 -7.77 7.12 -14.09
C PRO A 100 -6.35 6.68 -13.70
N GLY A 101 -5.55 6.25 -14.69
CA GLY A 101 -4.23 5.69 -14.48
C GLY A 101 -3.37 5.74 -15.75
N PRO A 102 -2.50 4.75 -16.01
CA PRO A 102 -2.21 3.54 -15.23
C PRO A 102 -1.27 3.75 -14.03
N ASN A 103 -1.07 2.71 -13.19
CA ASN A 103 0.00 2.67 -12.20
C ASN A 103 1.19 1.89 -12.78
N PRO A 104 2.38 2.49 -12.90
CA PRO A 104 3.57 1.78 -13.36
C PRO A 104 3.96 0.62 -12.43
N PRO A 105 4.77 -0.35 -12.90
CA PRO A 105 5.30 -1.42 -12.05
C PRO A 105 5.84 -0.87 -10.74
N GLN A 106 5.37 -1.39 -9.61
CA GLN A 106 5.72 -0.81 -8.30
C GLN A 106 7.22 -0.88 -8.01
N PHE A 107 7.92 -1.89 -8.53
CA PHE A 107 9.37 -2.04 -8.41
C PHE A 107 10.17 -0.91 -9.07
N ASN A 108 9.58 -0.10 -9.95
CA ASN A 108 10.24 1.07 -10.52
C ASN A 108 10.59 2.14 -9.47
N ALA A 109 9.98 2.07 -8.29
CA ALA A 109 10.30 2.96 -7.16
C ALA A 109 11.54 2.52 -6.35
N LEU A 110 12.02 1.29 -6.54
CA LEU A 110 13.17 0.74 -5.83
C LEU A 110 14.49 1.12 -6.53
N ASP A 111 15.51 1.37 -5.73
CA ASP A 111 16.89 1.59 -6.18
C ASP A 111 17.90 1.20 -5.08
N GLY A 112 19.20 1.28 -5.40
CA GLY A 112 20.29 0.96 -4.46
C GLY A 112 20.37 1.88 -3.23
N GLU A 113 19.73 3.05 -3.26
CA GLU A 113 19.67 4.02 -2.16
C GLU A 113 18.47 3.79 -1.24
N THR A 114 17.57 2.88 -1.59
CA THR A 114 16.42 2.50 -0.76
C THR A 114 16.91 1.85 0.55
N LYS A 115 16.47 2.38 1.70
CA LYS A 115 16.87 1.92 3.04
C LYS A 115 15.79 1.13 3.76
N VAL A 116 14.54 1.45 3.48
CA VAL A 116 13.36 0.78 4.06
C VAL A 116 12.37 0.48 2.97
N VAL A 117 11.81 -0.73 3.00
CA VAL A 117 10.67 -1.13 2.16
C VAL A 117 9.59 -1.68 3.07
N SER A 118 8.35 -1.20 2.94
CA SER A 118 7.16 -1.87 3.48
C SER A 118 6.36 -2.51 2.35
N LEU A 119 5.76 -3.65 2.59
CA LEU A 119 4.99 -4.43 1.64
C LEU A 119 3.71 -4.97 2.28
N THR A 120 2.57 -4.70 1.66
CA THR A 120 1.29 -5.37 1.97
C THR A 120 0.71 -5.89 0.66
N VAL A 121 0.72 -7.20 0.42
CA VAL A 121 0.29 -7.84 -0.84
C VAL A 121 -0.17 -9.27 -0.60
N GLY A 122 -0.95 -9.82 -1.51
CA GLY A 122 -1.41 -11.21 -1.50
C GLY A 122 -2.91 -11.37 -1.26
N GLY A 123 -3.57 -10.35 -0.73
CA GLY A 123 -5.03 -10.37 -0.54
C GLY A 123 -5.80 -10.43 -1.85
N ASN A 124 -5.37 -9.69 -2.87
CA ASN A 124 -5.99 -9.72 -4.20
C ASN A 124 -5.64 -11.00 -4.96
N ASP A 125 -4.42 -11.53 -4.81
CA ASP A 125 -4.00 -12.81 -5.40
C ASP A 125 -4.92 -13.97 -5.00
N ILE A 126 -5.45 -13.96 -3.78
CA ILE A 126 -6.44 -14.96 -3.33
C ILE A 126 -7.89 -14.63 -3.73
N GLY A 127 -8.13 -13.49 -4.40
CA GLY A 127 -9.45 -13.05 -4.82
C GLY A 127 -10.28 -12.42 -3.71
N PHE A 128 -9.68 -11.61 -2.83
CA PHE A 128 -10.34 -11.01 -1.65
C PHE A 128 -11.66 -10.31 -1.97
N SER A 129 -11.71 -9.50 -3.05
CA SER A 129 -12.94 -8.81 -3.46
C SER A 129 -14.05 -9.77 -3.87
N GLU A 130 -13.74 -10.79 -4.69
CA GLU A 130 -14.67 -11.86 -5.08
C GLU A 130 -15.22 -12.61 -3.85
N VAL A 131 -14.32 -12.90 -2.90
CA VAL A 131 -14.72 -13.57 -1.65
C VAL A 131 -15.67 -12.69 -0.88
N ALA A 132 -15.35 -11.41 -0.67
CA ALA A 132 -16.17 -10.47 0.07
C ALA A 132 -17.59 -10.35 -0.54
N GLU A 133 -17.68 -10.18 -1.85
CA GLU A 133 -18.96 -10.08 -2.57
C GLU A 133 -19.81 -11.35 -2.46
N SER A 134 -19.18 -12.52 -2.60
CA SER A 134 -19.89 -13.82 -2.55
C SER A 134 -20.35 -14.22 -1.15
N CYS A 135 -19.82 -13.56 -0.12
CA CYS A 135 -20.20 -13.82 1.28
C CYS A 135 -21.39 -12.97 1.76
N ILE A 136 -21.78 -11.95 1.00
CA ILE A 136 -22.91 -11.07 1.38
C ILE A 136 -24.20 -11.88 1.38
N THR A 137 -24.97 -11.78 2.48
CA THR A 137 -26.25 -12.45 2.61
C THR A 137 -27.24 -11.62 3.42
N LEU A 138 -28.52 -11.67 3.00
CA LEU A 138 -29.64 -11.11 3.77
C LEU A 138 -30.14 -12.10 4.86
N ASN A 139 -29.70 -13.35 4.83
CA ASN A 139 -30.03 -14.35 5.83
C ASN A 139 -28.83 -14.62 6.72
N PRO A 140 -28.82 -14.14 7.97
CA PRO A 140 -27.68 -14.33 8.89
C PRO A 140 -27.37 -15.80 9.24
N PHE A 141 -28.31 -16.72 8.97
CA PHE A 141 -28.14 -18.14 9.25
C PHE A 141 -27.64 -18.95 8.04
N SER A 142 -27.48 -18.32 6.87
CA SER A 142 -26.89 -18.97 5.69
C SER A 142 -25.36 -18.92 5.73
N THR A 143 -24.72 -19.80 4.93
CA THR A 143 -23.26 -19.94 4.85
C THR A 143 -22.76 -19.91 3.39
N PRO A 144 -23.12 -18.84 2.59
CA PRO A 144 -22.80 -18.84 1.17
C PRO A 144 -21.30 -18.94 0.85
N CYS A 145 -20.45 -18.38 1.69
CA CYS A 145 -19.00 -18.46 1.56
C CYS A 145 -18.48 -19.88 1.79
N LYS A 146 -18.80 -20.42 2.96
CA LYS A 146 -18.35 -21.74 3.32
C LYS A 146 -18.88 -22.80 2.34
N ASP A 147 -20.14 -22.66 1.89
CA ASP A 147 -20.75 -23.56 0.91
C ASP A 147 -20.08 -23.44 -0.46
N LYS A 148 -19.67 -22.24 -0.88
CA LYS A 148 -18.97 -22.01 -2.16
C LYS A 148 -17.53 -22.51 -2.10
N TYR A 149 -16.76 -22.08 -1.11
CA TYR A 149 -15.30 -22.24 -1.11
C TYR A 149 -14.81 -23.50 -0.36
N ASN A 150 -15.65 -24.09 0.49
CA ASN A 150 -15.31 -25.32 1.22
C ASN A 150 -16.25 -26.47 0.82
N SER A 151 -16.36 -26.72 -0.46
CA SER A 151 -17.20 -27.78 -1.05
C SER A 151 -16.34 -28.94 -1.57
N GLY A 152 -16.94 -30.13 -1.62
CA GLY A 152 -16.26 -31.32 -2.18
C GLY A 152 -15.04 -31.80 -1.39
N GLY A 153 -14.94 -31.44 -0.10
CA GLY A 153 -13.82 -31.84 0.76
C GLY A 153 -12.54 -31.02 0.54
N LYS A 154 -12.60 -29.91 -0.18
CA LYS A 154 -11.48 -29.00 -0.45
C LYS A 154 -11.82 -27.59 -0.02
N ASP A 155 -10.86 -26.95 0.65
CA ASP A 155 -10.91 -25.53 0.99
C ASP A 155 -10.18 -24.74 -0.09
N GLN A 156 -10.93 -24.19 -1.06
CA GLN A 156 -10.38 -23.46 -2.20
C GLN A 156 -9.61 -22.21 -1.78
N LEU A 157 -10.01 -21.55 -0.67
CA LEU A 157 -9.27 -20.37 -0.18
C LEU A 157 -7.93 -20.78 0.45
N ALA A 158 -7.88 -21.94 1.09
CA ALA A 158 -6.61 -22.50 1.54
C ALA A 158 -5.68 -22.83 0.37
N GLU A 159 -6.19 -23.46 -0.70
CA GLU A 159 -5.41 -23.76 -1.90
C GLU A 159 -4.90 -22.46 -2.57
N ARG A 160 -5.73 -21.41 -2.67
CA ARG A 160 -5.32 -20.09 -3.20
C ARG A 160 -4.20 -19.47 -2.37
N ILE A 161 -4.30 -19.50 -1.04
CA ILE A 161 -3.27 -19.00 -0.12
C ILE A 161 -1.95 -19.77 -0.31
N GLU A 162 -2.00 -21.10 -0.41
CA GLU A 162 -0.81 -21.92 -0.65
C GLU A 162 -0.14 -21.57 -2.00
N ALA A 163 -0.94 -21.37 -3.05
CA ALA A 163 -0.45 -20.99 -4.37
C ALA A 163 0.15 -19.56 -4.39
N THR A 164 -0.32 -18.65 -3.54
CA THR A 164 0.18 -17.27 -3.43
C THR A 164 1.53 -17.22 -2.71
N GLY A 165 1.85 -18.18 -1.84
CA GLY A 165 3.10 -18.18 -1.07
C GLY A 165 4.36 -18.00 -1.93
N PRO A 166 4.60 -18.81 -2.98
CA PRO A 166 5.74 -18.64 -3.89
C PRO A 166 5.76 -17.29 -4.62
N LEU A 167 4.60 -16.70 -4.92
CA LEU A 167 4.51 -15.38 -5.56
C LEU A 167 5.00 -14.29 -4.61
N VAL A 168 4.58 -14.32 -3.35
CA VAL A 168 5.09 -13.41 -2.30
C VAL A 168 6.60 -13.58 -2.10
N ALA A 169 7.11 -14.83 -2.10
CA ALA A 169 8.54 -15.08 -2.04
C ALA A 169 9.30 -14.41 -3.19
N ALA A 170 8.78 -14.53 -4.42
CA ALA A 170 9.36 -13.89 -5.60
C ALA A 170 9.37 -12.36 -5.50
N VAL A 171 8.30 -11.76 -4.94
CA VAL A 171 8.25 -10.32 -4.65
C VAL A 171 9.36 -9.92 -3.68
N LEU A 172 9.52 -10.62 -2.56
CA LEU A 172 10.56 -10.33 -1.56
C LEU A 172 11.98 -10.45 -2.15
N GLN A 173 12.24 -11.49 -2.93
CA GLN A 173 13.52 -11.66 -3.65
C GLN A 173 13.74 -10.53 -4.67
N GLY A 174 12.69 -10.12 -5.38
CA GLY A 174 12.70 -8.99 -6.31
C GLY A 174 13.04 -7.66 -5.64
N ILE A 175 12.56 -7.44 -4.42
CA ILE A 175 12.91 -6.27 -3.59
C ILE A 175 14.39 -6.31 -3.23
N HIS A 176 14.91 -7.42 -2.69
CA HIS A 176 16.32 -7.55 -2.32
C HIS A 176 17.28 -7.40 -3.50
N THR A 177 16.86 -7.85 -4.68
CA THR A 177 17.65 -7.68 -5.92
C THR A 177 17.80 -6.20 -6.30
N ARG A 178 16.76 -5.38 -6.13
CA ARG A 178 16.73 -3.96 -6.53
C ARG A 178 17.20 -3.01 -5.44
N ALA A 179 16.98 -3.40 -4.20
CA ALA A 179 17.32 -2.64 -3.00
C ALA A 179 18.09 -3.53 -1.98
N PRO A 180 19.32 -3.96 -2.31
CA PRO A 180 20.05 -4.97 -1.54
C PRO A 180 20.42 -4.53 -0.12
N ASN A 181 20.40 -3.23 0.15
CA ASN A 181 20.71 -2.66 1.47
C ASN A 181 19.46 -2.25 2.26
N ALA A 182 18.25 -2.53 1.72
CA ALA A 182 17.02 -2.16 2.38
C ALA A 182 16.63 -3.15 3.48
N ARG A 183 16.13 -2.62 4.60
CA ARG A 183 15.37 -3.40 5.56
C ARG A 183 13.95 -3.56 5.01
N VAL A 184 13.48 -4.80 4.89
CA VAL A 184 12.18 -5.12 4.30
C VAL A 184 11.20 -5.53 5.40
N PHE A 185 10.02 -4.90 5.40
CA PHE A 185 8.95 -5.13 6.34
C PHE A 185 7.70 -5.62 5.62
N VAL A 186 7.20 -6.80 5.94
CA VAL A 186 5.89 -7.28 5.50
C VAL A 186 4.87 -6.86 6.54
N VAL A 187 4.01 -5.92 6.19
CA VAL A 187 2.89 -5.46 7.01
C VAL A 187 1.71 -6.37 6.68
N ASN A 188 1.32 -7.24 7.61
CA ASN A 188 0.21 -8.17 7.39
C ASN A 188 -1.15 -7.45 7.46
N TYR A 189 -2.25 -8.17 7.17
CA TYR A 189 -3.59 -7.59 7.19
C TYR A 189 -4.15 -7.49 8.62
N PRO A 190 -4.88 -6.41 8.96
CA PRO A 190 -5.49 -6.25 10.28
C PRO A 190 -6.69 -7.18 10.46
N ALA A 191 -7.09 -7.45 11.68
CA ALA A 191 -8.28 -8.25 12.01
C ALA A 191 -9.56 -7.55 11.49
N ILE A 192 -10.17 -8.12 10.46
CA ILE A 192 -11.45 -7.65 9.90
C ILE A 192 -12.61 -8.12 10.79
N PHE A 193 -12.53 -9.35 11.27
CA PHE A 193 -13.56 -9.98 12.08
C PHE A 193 -13.19 -10.01 13.55
N PRO A 194 -14.20 -10.02 14.48
CA PRO A 194 -13.91 -10.16 15.89
C PRO A 194 -13.21 -11.50 16.18
N GLU A 195 -12.34 -11.50 17.16
CA GLU A 195 -11.53 -12.66 17.58
C GLU A 195 -12.37 -13.91 17.90
N THR A 196 -13.57 -13.68 18.41
CA THR A 196 -14.55 -14.71 18.74
C THR A 196 -15.94 -14.31 18.27
N GLY A 197 -16.89 -15.28 18.27
CA GLY A 197 -18.27 -15.01 17.91
C GLY A 197 -18.52 -14.98 16.40
N PHE A 198 -19.68 -14.43 16.04
CA PHE A 198 -20.33 -14.59 14.74
C PHE A 198 -20.44 -13.28 13.93
N GLY A 199 -19.68 -12.24 14.31
CA GLY A 199 -19.71 -10.95 13.61
C GLY A 199 -20.80 -10.00 14.09
N CYS A 200 -21.17 -9.04 13.25
CA CYS A 200 -22.09 -7.94 13.58
C CYS A 200 -23.09 -7.66 12.45
N TRP A 201 -23.84 -8.69 12.08
CA TRP A 201 -24.97 -8.49 11.17
C TRP A 201 -25.97 -7.47 11.76
N PRO A 202 -26.54 -6.49 11.01
CA PRO A 202 -26.43 -6.31 9.55
C PRO A 202 -25.30 -5.41 9.06
N GLN A 203 -24.47 -4.78 9.92
CA GLN A 203 -23.39 -3.87 9.48
C GLN A 203 -22.35 -4.61 8.65
N MET A 204 -22.06 -5.85 9.01
CA MET A 204 -21.35 -6.84 8.21
C MET A 204 -22.35 -7.92 7.80
N PRO A 205 -23.00 -7.80 6.63
CA PRO A 205 -24.03 -8.74 6.19
C PRO A 205 -23.41 -10.07 5.71
N ILE A 206 -22.63 -10.68 6.57
CA ILE A 206 -21.99 -11.99 6.44
C ILE A 206 -22.73 -12.96 7.34
N GLY A 207 -23.01 -14.17 6.85
CA GLY A 207 -23.68 -15.19 7.63
C GLY A 207 -22.90 -15.63 8.87
N PHE A 208 -23.59 -15.90 9.96
CA PHE A 208 -22.97 -16.25 11.24
C PHE A 208 -22.03 -17.45 11.15
N GLY A 209 -22.32 -18.43 10.28
CA GLY A 209 -21.44 -19.58 10.05
C GLY A 209 -20.23 -19.28 9.16
N ASP A 210 -20.28 -18.21 8.35
CA ASP A 210 -19.18 -17.79 7.47
C ASP A 210 -18.12 -16.97 8.22
N VAL A 211 -18.49 -16.20 9.26
CA VAL A 211 -17.55 -15.36 9.99
C VAL A 211 -16.38 -16.15 10.59
N PRO A 212 -16.57 -17.29 11.28
CA PRO A 212 -15.45 -18.11 11.76
C PRO A 212 -14.57 -18.65 10.62
N TYR A 213 -15.18 -19.01 9.48
CA TYR A 213 -14.47 -19.51 8.31
C TYR A 213 -13.58 -18.42 7.69
N LEU A 214 -14.12 -17.23 7.48
CA LEU A 214 -13.38 -16.09 6.91
C LEU A 214 -12.28 -15.59 7.87
N ARG A 215 -12.54 -15.56 9.16
CA ARG A 215 -11.51 -15.27 10.18
C ARG A 215 -10.36 -16.26 10.11
N ALA A 216 -10.63 -17.56 10.00
CA ALA A 216 -9.60 -18.57 9.86
C ALA A 216 -8.82 -18.44 8.55
N THR A 217 -9.49 -18.05 7.46
CA THR A 217 -8.87 -17.75 6.16
C THR A 217 -7.92 -16.55 6.26
N GLU A 218 -8.35 -15.45 6.89
CA GLU A 218 -7.51 -14.27 7.14
C GLU A 218 -6.26 -14.60 7.99
N GLN A 219 -6.44 -15.37 9.06
CA GLN A 219 -5.32 -15.85 9.89
C GLN A 219 -4.35 -16.73 9.11
N ARG A 220 -4.85 -17.60 8.22
CA ARG A 220 -4.02 -18.42 7.33
C ARG A 220 -3.24 -17.59 6.33
N LEU A 221 -3.85 -16.57 5.72
CA LEU A 221 -3.17 -15.63 4.85
C LEU A 221 -2.03 -14.92 5.61
N ASN A 222 -2.30 -14.38 6.78
CA ASN A 222 -1.30 -13.71 7.60
C ASN A 222 -0.17 -14.65 8.06
N ALA A 223 -0.49 -15.93 8.34
CA ALA A 223 0.52 -16.93 8.66
C ALA A 223 1.42 -17.25 7.46
N MET A 224 0.85 -17.34 6.25
CA MET A 224 1.61 -17.51 5.01
C MET A 224 2.55 -16.32 4.79
N LEU A 225 2.06 -15.09 4.92
CA LEU A 225 2.87 -13.88 4.78
C LEU A 225 4.03 -13.86 5.78
N ALA A 226 3.78 -14.26 7.03
CA ALA A 226 4.80 -14.35 8.07
C ALA A 226 5.87 -15.41 7.74
N ALA A 227 5.44 -16.56 7.22
CA ALA A 227 6.36 -17.63 6.81
C ALA A 227 7.25 -17.17 5.64
N GLN A 228 6.67 -16.51 4.63
CA GLN A 228 7.43 -15.98 3.48
C GLN A 228 8.37 -14.86 3.89
N ALA A 229 7.95 -13.95 4.77
CA ALA A 229 8.82 -12.90 5.30
C ALA A 229 10.06 -13.50 5.99
N GLY A 230 9.84 -14.44 6.91
CA GLY A 230 10.95 -15.11 7.64
C GLY A 230 11.88 -15.88 6.72
N ALA A 231 11.35 -16.58 5.71
CA ALA A 231 12.15 -17.36 4.77
C ALA A 231 12.96 -16.48 3.77
N ASN A 232 12.53 -15.24 3.53
CA ASN A 232 13.12 -14.36 2.52
C ASN A 232 13.73 -13.07 3.13
N GLY A 233 14.19 -13.09 4.39
CA GLY A 233 14.98 -12.01 4.98
C GLY A 233 14.19 -10.72 5.26
N ALA A 234 12.87 -10.80 5.41
CA ALA A 234 12.01 -9.70 5.78
C ALA A 234 11.49 -9.82 7.23
N THR A 235 11.14 -8.70 7.83
CA THR A 235 10.56 -8.63 9.17
C THR A 235 9.04 -8.47 9.07
N VAL A 236 8.28 -9.25 9.83
CA VAL A 236 6.82 -9.09 9.93
C VAL A 236 6.49 -7.90 10.83
N VAL A 237 5.63 -7.02 10.34
CA VAL A 237 4.90 -6.04 11.15
C VAL A 237 3.53 -6.62 11.43
N ASP A 238 3.31 -7.12 12.63
CA ASP A 238 2.09 -7.84 13.01
C ASP A 238 0.94 -6.86 13.31
N TRP A 239 0.40 -6.30 12.23
CA TRP A 239 -0.76 -5.42 12.30
C TRP A 239 -2.02 -6.19 12.73
N TYR A 240 -2.13 -7.47 12.35
CA TYR A 240 -3.23 -8.32 12.82
C TYR A 240 -3.33 -8.31 14.34
N LYS A 241 -2.25 -8.64 15.03
CA LYS A 241 -2.19 -8.65 16.50
C LYS A 241 -2.45 -7.26 17.09
N ALA A 242 -1.90 -6.21 16.49
CA ALA A 242 -2.09 -4.84 16.97
C ALA A 242 -3.54 -4.36 16.83
N SER A 243 -4.32 -4.93 15.90
CA SER A 243 -5.71 -4.56 15.62
C SER A 243 -6.75 -5.42 16.34
N ILE A 244 -6.33 -6.39 17.14
CA ILE A 244 -7.24 -7.17 17.98
C ILE A 244 -8.05 -6.24 18.91
N GLY A 245 -9.39 -6.37 18.87
CA GLY A 245 -10.29 -5.47 19.58
C GLY A 245 -10.69 -4.21 18.81
N HIS A 246 -10.18 -4.03 17.58
CA HIS A 246 -10.46 -2.92 16.67
C HIS A 246 -11.08 -3.37 15.33
N ASP A 247 -11.67 -4.56 15.29
CA ASP A 247 -12.31 -5.14 14.11
C ASP A 247 -13.51 -4.32 13.61
N ALA A 248 -14.02 -4.67 12.42
CA ALA A 248 -15.12 -3.97 11.76
C ALA A 248 -16.44 -3.96 12.56
N CYS A 249 -16.56 -4.80 13.57
CA CYS A 249 -17.74 -4.89 14.44
C CYS A 249 -17.68 -3.97 15.66
N LYS A 250 -16.60 -3.24 15.86
CA LYS A 250 -16.49 -2.27 16.95
C LYS A 250 -17.24 -0.97 16.64
N SER A 251 -17.48 -0.17 17.68
CA SER A 251 -18.01 1.19 17.48
C SER A 251 -17.12 2.00 16.57
N GLN A 252 -17.67 2.98 15.87
CA GLN A 252 -16.94 3.87 14.94
C GLN A 252 -15.69 4.51 15.59
N SER A 253 -15.75 4.86 16.87
CA SER A 253 -14.64 5.43 17.61
C SER A 253 -13.49 4.45 17.90
N ASN A 254 -13.75 3.14 17.81
CA ASN A 254 -12.79 2.10 18.22
C ASN A 254 -12.33 1.22 17.06
N ARG A 255 -13.09 1.14 15.96
CA ARG A 255 -12.75 0.25 14.86
C ARG A 255 -11.60 0.80 14.02
N TRP A 256 -10.75 -0.08 13.54
CA TRP A 256 -9.68 0.20 12.59
C TRP A 256 -9.98 -0.29 11.19
N VAL A 257 -11.04 -1.05 11.03
CA VAL A 257 -11.54 -1.54 9.74
C VAL A 257 -12.99 -1.13 9.58
N GLU A 258 -13.33 -0.58 8.40
CA GLU A 258 -14.69 -0.19 8.07
C GLU A 258 -15.55 -1.42 7.80
N PRO A 259 -16.79 -1.51 8.31
CA PRO A 259 -17.69 -2.60 7.91
C PRO A 259 -18.12 -2.49 6.45
N LEU A 260 -18.83 -3.52 5.95
CA LEU A 260 -19.41 -3.50 4.60
C LEU A 260 -20.41 -2.34 4.38
N ILE A 261 -21.13 -1.95 5.45
CA ILE A 261 -21.94 -0.74 5.47
C ILE A 261 -21.12 0.34 6.18
N PRO A 262 -20.45 1.24 5.42
CA PRO A 262 -19.48 2.16 5.99
C PRO A 262 -20.14 3.28 6.80
N GLY A 263 -19.45 3.77 7.81
CA GLY A 263 -19.86 4.89 8.65
C GLY A 263 -18.93 6.09 8.59
N GLU A 264 -17.76 5.97 7.93
CA GLU A 264 -16.81 7.06 7.72
C GLU A 264 -16.14 6.98 6.34
N LEU A 265 -15.27 7.95 6.05
CA LEU A 265 -14.58 8.03 4.75
C LEU A 265 -13.40 7.04 4.69
N ALA A 266 -13.72 5.78 4.44
CA ALA A 266 -12.81 4.71 4.06
C ALA A 266 -13.59 3.69 3.21
N ALA A 267 -12.91 2.88 2.41
CA ALA A 267 -13.57 1.86 1.63
C ALA A 267 -14.14 0.75 2.54
N PRO A 268 -15.28 0.12 2.18
CA PRO A 268 -15.78 -1.04 2.92
C PRO A 268 -14.73 -2.12 3.10
N ILE A 269 -14.67 -2.72 4.29
CA ILE A 269 -13.72 -3.79 4.69
C ILE A 269 -12.24 -3.34 4.65
N HIS A 270 -11.96 -2.06 4.49
CA HIS A 270 -10.59 -1.52 4.46
C HIS A 270 -10.28 -0.73 5.74
N PRO A 271 -8.99 -0.47 5.98
CA PRO A 271 -8.60 0.29 7.15
C PRO A 271 -9.19 1.69 7.18
N THR A 272 -9.64 2.10 8.36
CA THR A 272 -9.97 3.49 8.68
C THR A 272 -8.70 4.32 8.84
N LYS A 273 -8.84 5.65 8.97
CA LYS A 273 -7.71 6.51 9.33
C LYS A 273 -7.04 6.09 10.65
N ALA A 274 -7.83 5.63 11.62
CA ALA A 274 -7.32 5.09 12.88
C ALA A 274 -6.55 3.78 12.66
N GLY A 275 -7.05 2.90 11.78
CA GLY A 275 -6.36 1.68 11.39
C GLY A 275 -5.02 1.94 10.72
N MET A 276 -4.95 2.90 9.80
CA MET A 276 -3.70 3.32 9.17
C MET A 276 -2.70 3.88 10.19
N GLN A 277 -3.17 4.65 11.18
CA GLN A 277 -2.32 5.12 12.27
C GLN A 277 -1.80 3.96 13.12
N GLY A 278 -2.61 2.93 13.37
CA GLY A 278 -2.21 1.70 14.07
C GLY A 278 -1.09 0.96 13.32
N ALA A 279 -1.26 0.75 12.00
CA ALA A 279 -0.22 0.15 11.15
C ALA A 279 1.07 0.98 11.14
N ALA A 280 0.96 2.31 11.02
CA ALA A 280 2.12 3.21 11.06
C ALA A 280 2.89 3.10 12.38
N THR A 281 2.16 3.03 13.51
CA THR A 281 2.75 2.86 14.83
C THR A 281 3.50 1.53 14.95
N ALA A 282 2.90 0.44 14.47
CA ALA A 282 3.53 -0.88 14.46
C ALA A 282 4.78 -0.92 13.56
N LEU A 283 4.71 -0.31 12.36
CA LEU A 283 5.84 -0.21 11.44
C LEU A 283 6.99 0.62 12.03
N VAL A 284 6.70 1.77 12.63
CA VAL A 284 7.72 2.62 13.29
C VAL A 284 8.40 1.88 14.43
N ALA A 285 7.64 1.08 15.21
CA ALA A 285 8.20 0.28 16.29
C ALA A 285 9.15 -0.82 15.77
N ALA A 286 8.81 -1.46 14.64
CA ALA A 286 9.65 -2.48 14.01
C ALA A 286 10.88 -1.89 13.28
N ALA A 287 10.77 -0.63 12.81
CA ALA A 287 11.83 0.03 12.04
C ALA A 287 12.92 0.70 12.91
N LYS A 288 12.70 0.85 14.20
CA LYS A 288 13.69 1.34 15.17
C LYS A 288 14.64 0.22 15.61
#